data_3730c543318585ee742669cd3a179519
#
_entry.id   3730c543318585ee742669cd3a179519
#
_cell.length_a   1.000
_cell.length_b   1.000
_cell.length_c   1.000
_cell.angle_alpha   90.00
_cell.angle_beta   90.00
_cell.angle_gamma   90.00
#
_symmetry.space_group_name_H-M   'P 1'
#
loop_
_entity.id
_entity.type
_entity.pdbx_description
1 polymer ?
#
loop_
_entity_poly.entity_id
_entity_poly.type
_entity_poly.pdbx_seq_one_letter_code
_entity_poly.pdbx_strand_id
1 'polypeptide(L)'
;MKKILVVVTSHDRLGGTPEQTGLWLEEFAACYHCFIDSGFTVTVASPEGGGVPIDPKSLEGRFPDRESRKFLAERNPALDNAERLSAVDPGDFAALFYPGGHGPMWDLANDRCNARIVSGFFARNKPVGALCHGAAAEPFPVASFPEPELT
;
A
#
# COMPACT_ATOMS: atom_id res chain seq x y z
N MET A 1 9.69 -12.95 14.10
CA MET A 1 9.36 -11.53 13.96
C MET A 1 8.11 -11.41 13.10
N LYS A 2 7.15 -10.64 13.54
CA LYS A 2 5.89 -10.44 12.78
C LYS A 2 6.14 -9.55 11.56
N LYS A 3 5.52 -9.91 10.44
CA LYS A 3 5.63 -9.18 9.16
C LYS A 3 4.38 -8.36 8.91
N ILE A 4 4.56 -7.16 8.38
CA ILE A 4 3.47 -6.33 7.84
C ILE A 4 3.61 -6.29 6.32
N LEU A 5 2.51 -6.55 5.62
CA LEU A 5 2.43 -6.36 4.19
C LEU A 5 2.02 -4.93 3.88
N VAL A 6 2.83 -4.22 3.12
CA VAL A 6 2.50 -2.89 2.59
C VAL A 6 2.28 -3.04 1.09
N VAL A 7 1.05 -2.83 0.65
CA VAL A 7 0.68 -2.91 -0.76
C VAL A 7 0.67 -1.51 -1.36
N VAL A 8 1.43 -1.35 -2.43
CA VAL A 8 1.63 -0.08 -3.13
C VAL A 8 1.22 -0.19 -4.58
N THR A 9 1.03 0.96 -5.23
CA THR A 9 0.69 1.02 -6.65
C THR A 9 1.88 0.68 -7.55
N SER A 10 1.59 0.10 -8.71
CA SER A 10 2.50 0.02 -9.86
C SER A 10 2.18 1.10 -10.92
N HIS A 11 1.12 1.88 -10.74
CA HIS A 11 0.60 2.82 -11.72
C HIS A 11 1.28 4.19 -11.60
N ASP A 12 1.78 4.72 -12.70
CA ASP A 12 2.59 5.94 -12.75
C ASP A 12 1.98 7.09 -13.56
N ARG A 13 0.76 6.94 -14.07
CA ARG A 13 0.07 7.93 -14.89
C ARG A 13 -1.21 8.42 -14.26
N LEU A 14 -1.42 9.74 -14.27
CA LEU A 14 -2.66 10.35 -13.78
C LEU A 14 -3.74 10.32 -14.88
N GLY A 15 -4.44 9.20 -14.99
CA GLY A 15 -5.50 8.97 -15.98
C GLY A 15 -5.00 9.16 -17.42
N GLY A 16 -5.78 9.86 -18.23
CA GLY A 16 -5.43 10.20 -19.62
C GLY A 16 -4.55 11.45 -19.75
N THR A 17 -4.02 11.99 -18.67
CA THR A 17 -3.17 13.18 -18.67
C THR A 17 -1.69 12.80 -18.87
N PRO A 18 -0.81 13.73 -19.28
CA PRO A 18 0.63 13.51 -19.33
C PRO A 18 1.30 13.52 -17.93
N GLU A 19 0.55 13.83 -16.88
CA GLU A 19 1.09 13.92 -15.52
C GLU A 19 1.46 12.55 -14.97
N GLN A 20 2.59 12.51 -14.26
CA GLN A 20 3.03 11.35 -13.50
C GLN A 20 2.32 11.30 -12.14
N THR A 21 2.11 10.10 -11.65
CA THR A 21 1.64 9.82 -10.30
C THR A 21 2.38 8.61 -9.75
N GLY A 22 1.94 8.09 -8.65
CA GLY A 22 2.54 6.93 -7.99
C GLY A 22 2.23 6.92 -6.51
N LEU A 23 3.14 6.35 -5.75
CA LEU A 23 3.12 6.35 -4.30
C LEU A 23 3.41 7.76 -3.76
N TRP A 24 2.63 8.20 -2.78
CA TRP A 24 2.96 9.40 -2.01
C TRP A 24 3.98 9.04 -0.93
N LEU A 25 5.21 9.54 -1.08
CA LEU A 25 6.36 9.05 -0.31
C LEU A 25 6.21 9.26 1.21
N GLU A 26 5.68 10.42 1.65
CA GLU A 26 5.47 10.71 3.08
C GLU A 26 4.62 9.64 3.76
N GLU A 27 3.52 9.24 3.13
CA GLU A 27 2.59 8.25 3.69
C GLU A 27 3.23 6.87 3.82
N PHE A 28 4.09 6.51 2.89
CA PHE A 28 4.86 5.28 2.97
C PHE A 28 5.96 5.37 4.03
N ALA A 29 6.81 6.40 3.95
CA ALA A 29 8.00 6.53 4.80
C ALA A 29 7.64 6.62 6.28
N ALA A 30 6.62 7.40 6.64
CA ALA A 30 6.17 7.55 8.02
C ALA A 30 5.69 6.23 8.61
N CYS A 31 4.86 5.49 7.86
CA CYS A 31 4.36 4.19 8.29
C CYS A 31 5.45 3.13 8.31
N TYR A 32 6.31 3.11 7.30
CA TYR A 32 7.45 2.20 7.23
C TYR A 32 8.34 2.31 8.47
N HIS A 33 8.79 3.53 8.81
CA HIS A 33 9.62 3.75 9.99
C HIS A 33 8.88 3.38 11.28
N CYS A 34 7.60 3.74 11.39
CA CYS A 34 6.79 3.37 12.56
C CYS A 34 6.73 1.86 12.75
N PHE A 35 6.54 1.09 11.68
CA PHE A 35 6.50 -0.38 11.76
C PHE A 35 7.86 -0.97 12.14
N ILE A 36 8.93 -0.50 11.51
CA ILE A 36 10.30 -0.97 11.81
C ILE A 36 10.67 -0.64 13.26
N ASP A 37 10.42 0.59 13.72
CA ASP A 37 10.71 1.03 15.08
C ASP A 37 9.88 0.27 16.13
N SER A 38 8.71 -0.24 15.73
CA SER A 38 7.86 -1.10 16.56
C SER A 38 8.23 -2.59 16.53
N GLY A 39 9.32 -2.95 15.87
CA GLY A 39 9.85 -4.31 15.84
C GLY A 39 9.22 -5.22 14.78
N PHE A 40 8.51 -4.69 13.80
CA PHE A 40 8.00 -5.45 12.67
C PHE A 40 9.00 -5.46 11.51
N THR A 41 8.91 -6.49 10.67
CA THR A 41 9.49 -6.44 9.33
C THR A 41 8.43 -6.02 8.33
N VAL A 42 8.81 -5.30 7.28
CA VAL A 42 7.92 -4.83 6.23
C VAL A 42 8.27 -5.53 4.93
N THR A 43 7.25 -6.10 4.29
CA THR A 43 7.32 -6.57 2.90
C THR A 43 6.49 -5.63 2.05
N VAL A 44 7.07 -5.12 0.98
CA VAL A 44 6.37 -4.28 0.00
C VAL A 44 5.94 -5.13 -1.19
N ALA A 45 4.70 -5.01 -1.59
CA ALA A 45 4.17 -5.69 -2.78
C ALA A 45 3.36 -4.72 -3.64
N SER A 46 3.31 -4.99 -4.93
CA SER A 46 2.55 -4.21 -5.90
C SER A 46 1.98 -5.11 -7.01
N PRO A 47 0.98 -4.66 -7.78
CA PRO A 47 0.39 -5.49 -8.84
C PRO A 47 1.41 -6.09 -9.79
N GLU A 48 2.39 -5.31 -10.24
CA GLU A 48 3.40 -5.75 -11.21
C GLU A 48 4.72 -6.19 -10.57
N GLY A 49 4.95 -5.85 -9.30
CA GLY A 49 6.25 -6.04 -8.65
C GLY A 49 7.32 -5.09 -9.20
N GLY A 50 8.56 -5.26 -8.75
CA GLY A 50 9.69 -4.44 -9.17
C GLY A 50 9.70 -3.04 -8.57
N GLY A 51 10.32 -2.08 -9.27
CA GLY A 51 10.43 -0.70 -8.80
C GLY A 51 9.07 -0.01 -8.64
N VAL A 52 8.88 0.65 -7.51
CA VAL A 52 7.64 1.35 -7.17
C VAL A 52 7.72 2.79 -7.67
N PRO A 53 6.75 3.25 -8.50
CA PRO A 53 6.72 4.65 -8.91
C PRO A 53 6.37 5.56 -7.74
N ILE A 54 7.12 6.63 -7.57
CA ILE A 54 6.88 7.67 -6.57
C ILE A 54 6.28 8.88 -7.28
N ASP A 55 5.18 9.41 -6.74
CA ASP A 55 4.58 10.64 -7.27
C ASP A 55 5.59 11.80 -7.15
N PRO A 56 5.96 12.45 -8.27
CA PRO A 56 6.95 13.52 -8.23
C PRO A 56 6.55 14.68 -7.32
N LYS A 57 5.26 14.96 -7.17
CA LYS A 57 4.76 16.03 -6.30
C LYS A 57 5.05 15.78 -4.82
N SER A 58 5.18 14.51 -4.42
CA SER A 58 5.57 14.17 -3.05
C SER A 58 7.04 14.49 -2.73
N LEU A 59 7.82 14.85 -3.75
CA LEU A 59 9.23 15.21 -3.66
C LEU A 59 9.48 16.71 -3.90
N GLU A 60 8.43 17.51 -4.14
CA GLU A 60 8.51 18.91 -4.53
C GLU A 60 7.99 19.86 -3.45
N GLY A 61 8.40 21.15 -3.50
CA GLY A 61 7.92 22.22 -2.64
C GLY A 61 8.28 21.99 -1.16
N ARG A 62 7.25 21.98 -0.31
CA ARG A 62 7.40 21.67 1.12
C ARG A 62 7.68 20.19 1.41
N PHE A 63 7.47 19.36 0.44
CA PHE A 63 7.91 17.97 0.43
C PHE A 63 9.31 17.86 -0.21
N PRO A 64 10.08 16.83 0.08
CA PRO A 64 9.82 15.78 1.05
C PRO A 64 9.86 16.29 2.50
N ASP A 65 8.99 15.72 3.31
CA ASP A 65 8.96 15.94 4.75
C ASP A 65 10.13 15.25 5.47
N ARG A 66 10.13 15.30 6.82
CA ARG A 66 11.20 14.70 7.63
C ARG A 66 11.36 13.19 7.38
N GLU A 67 10.25 12.44 7.36
CA GLU A 67 10.29 10.98 7.21
C GLU A 67 10.69 10.58 5.79
N SER A 68 10.21 11.29 4.79
CA SER A 68 10.62 11.10 3.40
C SER A 68 12.12 11.37 3.21
N ARG A 69 12.64 12.46 3.79
CA ARG A 69 14.09 12.78 3.74
C ARG A 69 14.93 11.71 4.42
N LYS A 70 14.48 11.22 5.59
CA LYS A 70 15.14 10.12 6.29
C LYS A 70 15.21 8.87 5.40
N PHE A 71 14.07 8.44 4.84
CA PHE A 71 13.98 7.28 3.98
C PHE A 71 14.91 7.38 2.77
N LEU A 72 14.94 8.53 2.09
CA LEU A 72 15.83 8.78 0.95
C LEU A 72 17.31 8.80 1.35
N ALA A 73 17.64 9.39 2.51
CA ALA A 73 19.02 9.45 3.01
C ALA A 73 19.57 8.08 3.39
N GLU A 74 18.73 7.19 3.89
CA GLU A 74 19.08 5.81 4.22
C GLU A 74 19.35 4.95 2.99
N ARG A 75 19.02 5.44 1.79
CA ARG A 75 19.07 4.66 0.53
C ARG A 75 18.37 3.31 0.66
N ASN A 76 17.22 3.34 1.30
CA ASN A 76 16.47 2.14 1.63
C ASN A 76 15.93 1.48 0.37
N PRO A 77 16.24 0.20 0.11
CA PRO A 77 15.84 -0.49 -1.12
C PRO A 77 14.39 -1.00 -1.09
N ALA A 78 13.60 -0.70 -0.07
CA ALA A 78 12.27 -1.28 0.11
C ALA A 78 11.31 -1.00 -1.08
N LEU A 79 11.53 0.11 -1.80
CA LEU A 79 10.73 0.48 -2.98
C LEU A 79 11.39 0.10 -4.32
N ASP A 80 12.58 -0.49 -4.30
CA ASP A 80 13.31 -0.81 -5.53
C ASP A 80 12.86 -2.13 -6.15
N ASN A 81 12.35 -3.05 -5.33
CA ASN A 81 11.98 -4.40 -5.76
C ASN A 81 10.82 -4.96 -4.97
N ALA A 82 9.62 -4.42 -5.20
CA ALA A 82 8.39 -4.93 -4.59
C ALA A 82 8.06 -6.35 -5.06
N GLU A 83 7.47 -7.16 -4.21
CA GLU A 83 6.93 -8.46 -4.59
C GLU A 83 5.70 -8.31 -5.49
N ARG A 84 5.46 -9.27 -6.36
CA ARG A 84 4.20 -9.34 -7.11
C ARG A 84 3.05 -9.78 -6.23
N LEU A 85 1.91 -9.09 -6.29
CA LEU A 85 0.72 -9.48 -5.53
C LEU A 85 0.27 -10.91 -5.77
N SER A 86 0.47 -11.43 -6.98
CA SER A 86 0.11 -12.82 -7.31
C SER A 86 0.92 -13.86 -6.52
N ALA A 87 2.11 -13.50 -6.04
CA ALA A 87 3.00 -14.37 -5.27
C ALA A 87 2.79 -14.28 -3.74
N VAL A 88 2.01 -13.30 -3.27
CA VAL A 88 1.81 -13.05 -1.84
C VAL A 88 0.78 -13.99 -1.24
N ASP A 89 1.12 -14.61 -0.11
CA ASP A 89 0.17 -15.33 0.75
C ASP A 89 -0.21 -14.47 1.96
N PRO A 90 -1.50 -14.09 2.11
CA PRO A 90 -1.97 -13.33 3.28
C PRO A 90 -1.70 -14.02 4.62
N GLY A 91 -1.52 -15.33 4.61
CA GLY A 91 -1.21 -16.15 5.80
C GLY A 91 0.09 -15.75 6.47
N ASP A 92 1.08 -15.29 5.69
CA ASP A 92 2.43 -15.00 6.16
C ASP A 92 2.56 -13.69 6.93
N PHE A 93 1.51 -12.85 6.96
CA PHE A 93 1.55 -11.51 7.50
C PHE A 93 0.60 -11.31 8.69
N ALA A 94 1.00 -10.42 9.60
CA ALA A 94 0.19 -10.06 10.77
C ALA A 94 -0.80 -8.92 10.49
N ALA A 95 -0.50 -8.04 9.55
CA ALA A 95 -1.32 -6.90 9.17
C ALA A 95 -1.07 -6.50 7.71
N LEU A 96 -2.02 -5.77 7.15
CA LEU A 96 -2.00 -5.21 5.80
C LEU A 96 -2.15 -3.69 5.87
N PHE A 97 -1.36 -2.98 5.08
CA PHE A 97 -1.42 -1.53 5.00
C PHE A 97 -1.32 -1.02 3.56
N TYR A 98 -2.13 -0.02 3.23
CA TYR A 98 -2.15 0.66 1.95
C TYR A 98 -1.80 2.14 2.13
N PRO A 99 -0.58 2.59 1.77
CA PRO A 99 -0.29 4.01 1.65
C PRO A 99 -0.99 4.58 0.42
N GLY A 100 -1.13 5.90 0.37
CA GLY A 100 -1.84 6.57 -0.70
C GLY A 100 -0.96 6.99 -1.88
N GLY A 101 -1.41 8.03 -2.53
CA GLY A 101 -1.09 8.44 -3.88
C GLY A 101 -2.29 8.16 -4.78
N HIS A 102 -2.31 8.66 -6.00
CA HIS A 102 -3.47 8.45 -6.88
C HIS A 102 -3.47 7.09 -7.59
N GLY A 103 -2.29 6.47 -7.73
CA GLY A 103 -2.14 5.19 -8.46
C GLY A 103 -3.10 4.08 -8.04
N PRO A 104 -3.35 3.84 -6.73
CA PRO A 104 -4.26 2.79 -6.26
C PRO A 104 -5.66 2.82 -6.86
N MET A 105 -6.13 4.01 -7.26
CA MET A 105 -7.44 4.16 -7.89
C MET A 105 -7.53 3.47 -9.25
N TRP A 106 -6.41 3.25 -9.94
CA TRP A 106 -6.37 2.61 -11.26
C TRP A 106 -6.00 1.13 -11.20
N ASP A 107 -5.01 0.76 -10.40
CA ASP A 107 -4.44 -0.58 -10.46
C ASP A 107 -4.79 -1.48 -9.27
N LEU A 108 -5.24 -0.93 -8.14
CA LEU A 108 -5.59 -1.74 -6.97
C LEU A 108 -7.09 -1.90 -6.76
N ALA A 109 -7.88 -0.88 -7.08
CA ALA A 109 -9.33 -0.87 -6.81
C ALA A 109 -10.09 -2.06 -7.44
N ASN A 110 -9.66 -2.54 -8.60
CA ASN A 110 -10.29 -3.63 -9.34
C ASN A 110 -9.36 -4.84 -9.57
N ASP A 111 -8.24 -4.91 -8.86
CA ASP A 111 -7.29 -6.02 -9.00
C ASP A 111 -7.76 -7.26 -8.24
N ARG A 112 -7.83 -8.40 -8.94
CA ARG A 112 -8.30 -9.66 -8.35
C ARG A 112 -7.33 -10.24 -7.32
N CYS A 113 -6.02 -10.07 -7.52
CA CYS A 113 -5.03 -10.51 -6.55
C CYS A 113 -5.12 -9.67 -5.28
N ASN A 114 -5.31 -8.36 -5.42
CA ASN A 114 -5.54 -7.47 -4.30
C ASN A 114 -6.81 -7.86 -3.52
N ALA A 115 -7.93 -8.09 -4.20
CA ALA A 115 -9.17 -8.53 -3.57
C ALA A 115 -8.99 -9.84 -2.79
N ARG A 116 -8.26 -10.81 -3.35
CA ARG A 116 -7.91 -12.06 -2.66
C ARG A 116 -7.10 -11.81 -1.39
N ILE A 117 -6.14 -10.91 -1.45
CA ILE A 117 -5.30 -10.56 -0.29
C ILE A 117 -6.14 -9.93 0.80
N VAL A 118 -6.91 -8.89 0.51
CA VAL A 118 -7.79 -8.22 1.48
C VAL A 118 -8.75 -9.21 2.12
N SER A 119 -9.44 -10.03 1.31
CA SER A 119 -10.35 -11.07 1.81
C SER A 119 -9.63 -12.07 2.73
N GLY A 120 -8.39 -12.42 2.41
CA GLY A 120 -7.58 -13.31 3.23
C GLY A 120 -7.24 -12.73 4.60
N PHE A 121 -7.03 -11.43 4.72
CA PHE A 121 -6.81 -10.74 6.00
C PHE A 121 -8.11 -10.68 6.82
N PHE A 122 -9.23 -10.28 6.20
CA PHE A 122 -10.52 -10.26 6.88
C PHE A 122 -10.96 -11.63 7.38
N ALA A 123 -10.82 -12.68 6.57
CA ALA A 123 -11.15 -14.05 6.96
C ALA A 123 -10.33 -14.54 8.17
N ARG A 124 -9.16 -13.96 8.41
CA ARG A 124 -8.28 -14.29 9.53
C ARG A 124 -8.36 -13.30 10.69
N ASN A 125 -9.31 -12.37 10.65
CA ASN A 125 -9.45 -11.29 11.64
C ASN A 125 -8.14 -10.50 11.85
N LYS A 126 -7.36 -10.30 10.77
CA LYS A 126 -6.13 -9.53 10.81
C LYS A 126 -6.40 -8.07 10.44
N PRO A 127 -5.71 -7.10 11.08
CA PRO A 127 -5.94 -5.69 10.81
C PRO A 127 -5.55 -5.30 9.37
N VAL A 128 -6.37 -4.42 8.80
CA VAL A 128 -6.14 -3.77 7.51
C VAL A 128 -6.25 -2.26 7.73
N GLY A 129 -5.27 -1.53 7.26
CA GLY A 129 -5.22 -0.07 7.33
C GLY A 129 -4.96 0.55 5.97
N ALA A 130 -5.50 1.75 5.76
CA ALA A 130 -5.27 2.51 4.53
C ALA A 130 -5.20 4.01 4.81
N LEU A 131 -4.44 4.72 4.00
CA LEU A 131 -4.35 6.17 4.01
C LEU A 131 -4.75 6.75 2.66
N CYS A 132 -5.41 7.92 2.69
CA CYS A 132 -5.72 8.71 1.50
C CYS A 132 -6.40 7.85 0.42
N HIS A 133 -5.94 7.93 -0.82
CA HIS A 133 -6.46 7.10 -1.93
C HIS A 133 -6.05 5.61 -1.86
N GLY A 134 -5.20 5.23 -0.90
CA GLY A 134 -4.95 3.82 -0.58
C GLY A 134 -6.22 3.07 -0.17
N ALA A 135 -7.20 3.76 0.41
CA ALA A 135 -8.51 3.19 0.73
C ALA A 135 -9.28 2.67 -0.49
N ALA A 136 -8.99 3.16 -1.70
CA ALA A 136 -9.59 2.65 -2.93
C ALA A 136 -9.18 1.19 -3.24
N ALA A 137 -8.09 0.72 -2.65
CA ALA A 137 -7.63 -0.66 -2.79
C ALA A 137 -8.45 -1.66 -1.98
N GLU A 138 -9.25 -1.19 -1.03
CA GLU A 138 -10.12 -2.05 -0.22
C GLU A 138 -11.45 -2.31 -0.95
N PRO A 139 -11.57 -3.41 -1.70
CA PRO A 139 -12.89 -3.82 -2.16
C PRO A 139 -13.62 -4.31 -0.91
N PHE A 140 -14.63 -3.57 -0.47
CA PHE A 140 -15.58 -4.11 0.50
C PHE A 140 -16.23 -5.33 -0.16
N PRO A 141 -16.01 -6.55 0.33
CA PRO A 141 -16.81 -7.67 -0.12
C PRO A 141 -18.23 -7.42 0.38
N VAL A 142 -19.09 -6.94 -0.49
CA VAL A 142 -20.53 -6.70 -0.22
C VAL A 142 -21.23 -7.98 0.28
N ALA A 143 -20.58 -9.12 0.18
CA ALA A 143 -21.12 -10.43 0.54
C ALA A 143 -20.78 -10.91 1.97
N SER A 144 -20.03 -10.16 2.79
CA SER A 144 -19.59 -10.67 4.10
C SER A 144 -19.99 -9.85 5.32
N PHE A 145 -20.75 -8.79 5.15
CA PHE A 145 -21.42 -8.15 6.29
C PHE A 145 -22.84 -8.68 6.38
N PRO A 146 -23.21 -9.35 7.48
CA PRO A 146 -24.61 -9.59 7.74
C PRO A 146 -25.29 -8.21 7.78
N GLU A 147 -26.38 -8.06 7.01
CA GLU A 147 -27.19 -6.86 7.11
C GLU A 147 -27.53 -6.63 8.59
N PRO A 148 -27.41 -5.41 9.12
CA PRO A 148 -27.88 -5.13 10.47
C PRO A 148 -29.37 -5.47 10.50
N GLU A 149 -29.76 -6.41 11.35
CA GLU A 149 -31.17 -6.64 11.65
C GLU A 149 -31.73 -5.31 12.13
N LEU A 150 -32.54 -4.67 11.30
CA LEU A 150 -33.33 -3.51 11.68
C LEU A 150 -34.45 -4.01 12.60
N THR A 151 -34.18 -3.93 13.87
CA THR A 151 -35.24 -4.05 14.91
C THR A 151 -35.88 -2.70 15.16
#